data_f662be941fcb30169c6dfa1659cbae46
#
_entry.id   f662be941fcb30169c6dfa1659cbae46
#
_cell.length_a   1.000
_cell.length_b   1.000
_cell.length_c   1.000
_cell.angle_alpha   90.00
_cell.angle_beta   90.00
_cell.angle_gamma   90.00
#
_symmetry.space_group_name_H-M   'P 1'
#
loop_
_entity.id
_entity.type
_entity.pdbx_description
1 polymer ?
#
loop_
_entity_poly.entity_id
_entity_poly.type
_entity_poly.pdbx_seq_one_letter_code
_entity_poly.pdbx_strand_id
1 'polypeptide(L)'
;MVPSIVVVDYHKGNLSSVVRGLSRAGARAQASDSPEDIRAADAVVLPGVGSFYDAIAFMQESGEAQAVLDAIDKGTPFLGICLGLQLLFERGDEGVPEDAPAALAEDAMGSNLAPAEVFETSSKRWTRGLGVLSGSCSRLESTRLKVPHVGWDQVHLTDSGRACELLRDFPEGANMYFTHSYAVDADACAADVAAHTHYTRSFPCVVARGNVFGCQFHPEKSSSRGLDILKNFVAIAAAEQKGGRA
;
A
#
# COMPACT_ATOMS: atom_id res chain seq x y z
N MET A 1 -14.20 -15.51 -14.69
CA MET A 1 -15.35 -14.71 -14.20
C MET A 1 -14.86 -13.28 -13.99
N VAL A 2 -15.76 -12.29 -13.89
CA VAL A 2 -15.37 -10.91 -13.54
C VAL A 2 -15.15 -10.85 -12.03
N PRO A 3 -13.94 -10.52 -11.54
CA PRO A 3 -13.66 -10.51 -10.11
C PRO A 3 -14.41 -9.37 -9.41
N SER A 4 -14.87 -9.64 -8.18
CA SER A 4 -15.43 -8.66 -7.26
C SER A 4 -14.28 -8.07 -6.44
N ILE A 5 -14.04 -6.78 -6.59
CA ILE A 5 -12.96 -6.08 -5.90
C ILE A 5 -13.55 -5.08 -4.91
N VAL A 6 -13.18 -5.21 -3.64
CA VAL A 6 -13.54 -4.24 -2.60
C VAL A 6 -12.42 -3.22 -2.46
N VAL A 7 -12.80 -1.95 -2.56
CA VAL A 7 -11.95 -0.80 -2.25
C VAL A 7 -12.29 -0.37 -0.82
N VAL A 8 -11.36 -0.53 0.10
CA VAL A 8 -11.57 -0.25 1.52
C VAL A 8 -11.83 1.24 1.75
N ASP A 9 -12.90 1.56 2.48
CA ASP A 9 -13.35 2.92 2.77
C ASP A 9 -13.22 3.25 4.26
N TYR A 10 -12.04 3.66 4.68
CA TYR A 10 -11.82 4.20 6.02
C TYR A 10 -12.14 5.72 6.11
N HIS A 11 -13.12 6.17 5.31
CA HIS A 11 -13.64 7.55 5.26
C HIS A 11 -12.63 8.64 4.91
N LYS A 12 -11.53 8.29 4.26
CA LYS A 12 -10.54 9.24 3.74
C LYS A 12 -10.13 8.84 2.31
N GLY A 13 -10.13 9.79 1.39
CA GLY A 13 -9.58 9.61 0.06
C GLY A 13 -10.55 9.71 -1.10
N ASN A 14 -9.99 9.70 -2.31
CA ASN A 14 -10.77 9.74 -3.56
C ASN A 14 -11.05 8.31 -4.06
N LEU A 15 -11.90 7.58 -3.36
CA LEU A 15 -12.27 6.20 -3.70
C LEU A 15 -12.91 6.08 -5.08
N SER A 16 -13.72 7.09 -5.48
CA SER A 16 -14.42 7.08 -6.76
C SER A 16 -13.49 6.95 -7.96
N SER A 17 -12.28 7.52 -7.90
CA SER A 17 -11.30 7.40 -9.00
C SER A 17 -10.70 6.00 -9.06
N VAL A 18 -10.44 5.37 -7.93
CA VAL A 18 -9.93 3.99 -7.84
C VAL A 18 -10.98 3.01 -8.32
N VAL A 19 -12.22 3.11 -7.83
CA VAL A 19 -13.36 2.27 -8.26
C VAL A 19 -13.57 2.39 -9.78
N ARG A 20 -13.58 3.61 -10.33
CA ARG A 20 -13.70 3.81 -11.80
C ARG A 20 -12.52 3.22 -12.57
N GLY A 21 -11.29 3.36 -12.04
CA GLY A 21 -10.11 2.77 -12.66
C GLY A 21 -10.20 1.25 -12.75
N LEU A 22 -10.55 0.59 -11.64
CA LEU A 22 -10.75 -0.86 -11.58
C LEU A 22 -11.91 -1.34 -12.47
N SER A 23 -13.02 -0.60 -12.49
CA SER A 23 -14.15 -0.91 -13.37
C SER A 23 -13.77 -0.81 -14.85
N ARG A 24 -12.98 0.22 -15.24
CA ARG A 24 -12.42 0.34 -16.60
C ARG A 24 -11.41 -0.77 -16.93
N ALA A 25 -10.74 -1.30 -15.91
CA ALA A 25 -9.83 -2.45 -16.04
C ALA A 25 -10.57 -3.79 -16.16
N GLY A 26 -11.89 -3.82 -15.97
CA GLY A 26 -12.73 -4.99 -16.17
C GLY A 26 -13.21 -5.69 -14.90
N ALA A 27 -13.04 -5.09 -13.72
CA ALA A 27 -13.54 -5.62 -12.45
C ALA A 27 -14.96 -5.13 -12.13
N ARG A 28 -15.65 -5.86 -11.26
CA ARG A 28 -16.80 -5.37 -10.50
C ARG A 28 -16.27 -4.78 -9.18
N ALA A 29 -15.96 -3.48 -9.19
CA ALA A 29 -15.37 -2.78 -8.08
C ALA A 29 -16.40 -1.96 -7.31
N GLN A 30 -16.34 -2.00 -5.98
CA GLN A 30 -17.15 -1.17 -5.07
C GLN A 30 -16.32 -0.71 -3.87
N ALA A 31 -16.63 0.46 -3.32
CA ALA A 31 -16.13 0.88 -2.02
C ALA A 31 -16.98 0.25 -0.91
N SER A 32 -16.34 -0.15 0.18
CA SER A 32 -17.02 -0.66 1.39
C SER A 32 -16.16 -0.43 2.61
N ASP A 33 -16.84 -0.07 3.72
CA ASP A 33 -16.31 0.01 5.09
C ASP A 33 -16.66 -1.24 5.93
N SER A 34 -17.33 -2.22 5.31
CA SER A 34 -17.73 -3.47 5.99
C SER A 34 -16.56 -4.46 6.04
N PRO A 35 -16.10 -4.89 7.25
CA PRO A 35 -15.13 -5.97 7.39
C PRO A 35 -15.58 -7.29 6.73
N GLU A 36 -16.88 -7.56 6.67
CA GLU A 36 -17.44 -8.75 6.02
C GLU A 36 -17.24 -8.69 4.51
N ASP A 37 -17.49 -7.55 3.89
CA ASP A 37 -17.30 -7.35 2.45
C ASP A 37 -15.82 -7.51 2.08
N ILE A 38 -14.90 -6.96 2.91
CA ILE A 38 -13.45 -7.09 2.72
C ILE A 38 -13.04 -8.56 2.73
N ARG A 39 -13.50 -9.36 3.71
CA ARG A 39 -13.19 -10.80 3.82
C ARG A 39 -13.79 -11.65 2.69
N ALA A 40 -14.91 -11.19 2.10
CA ALA A 40 -15.63 -11.92 1.06
C ALA A 40 -15.17 -11.57 -0.38
N ALA A 41 -14.34 -10.55 -0.54
CA ALA A 41 -13.90 -10.07 -1.84
C ALA A 41 -12.99 -11.07 -2.57
N ASP A 42 -13.05 -11.09 -3.90
CA ASP A 42 -12.10 -11.83 -4.74
C ASP A 42 -10.71 -11.14 -4.78
N ALA A 43 -10.66 -9.83 -4.52
CA ALA A 43 -9.44 -9.06 -4.29
C ALA A 43 -9.76 -7.78 -3.50
N VAL A 44 -8.76 -7.24 -2.82
CA VAL A 44 -8.89 -6.07 -1.97
C VAL A 44 -7.94 -4.96 -2.45
N VAL A 45 -8.43 -3.73 -2.51
CA VAL A 45 -7.60 -2.55 -2.75
C VAL A 45 -7.72 -1.62 -1.55
N LEU A 46 -6.58 -1.26 -0.96
CA LEU A 46 -6.49 -0.26 0.10
C LEU A 46 -5.86 1.02 -0.48
N PRO A 47 -6.65 1.98 -0.96
CA PRO A 47 -6.14 3.29 -1.31
C PRO A 47 -5.91 4.09 -0.03
N GLY A 48 -5.14 5.17 -0.09
CA GLY A 48 -5.01 6.00 1.09
C GLY A 48 -4.53 7.40 0.84
N VAL A 49 -5.11 8.32 1.62
CA VAL A 49 -4.64 9.71 1.84
C VAL A 49 -4.81 10.07 3.32
N GLY A 50 -4.07 11.05 3.79
CA GLY A 50 -4.05 11.44 5.19
C GLY A 50 -2.80 10.92 5.89
N SER A 51 -2.80 10.90 7.22
CA SER A 51 -1.66 10.45 8.01
C SER A 51 -1.70 8.95 8.27
N PHE A 52 -0.52 8.36 8.43
CA PHE A 52 -0.35 6.95 8.76
C PHE A 52 -1.09 6.57 10.05
N TYR A 53 -0.88 7.35 11.13
CA TYR A 53 -1.52 7.09 12.42
C TYR A 53 -3.05 7.12 12.31
N ASP A 54 -3.63 8.20 11.75
CA ASP A 54 -5.08 8.33 11.67
C ASP A 54 -5.74 7.21 10.88
N ALA A 55 -5.10 6.80 9.78
CA ALA A 55 -5.63 5.75 8.93
C ALA A 55 -5.63 4.40 9.64
N ILE A 56 -4.49 3.99 10.23
CA ILE A 56 -4.40 2.69 10.88
C ILE A 56 -5.21 2.63 12.18
N ALA A 57 -5.30 3.75 12.92
CA ALA A 57 -6.11 3.84 14.13
C ALA A 57 -7.61 3.66 13.81
N PHE A 58 -8.10 4.35 12.77
CA PHE A 58 -9.48 4.17 12.31
C PHE A 58 -9.74 2.72 11.87
N MET A 59 -8.87 2.16 11.03
CA MET A 59 -9.02 0.78 10.55
C MET A 59 -8.96 -0.25 11.69
N GLN A 60 -8.19 0.01 12.74
CA GLN A 60 -8.14 -0.84 13.93
C GLN A 60 -9.45 -0.76 14.72
N GLU A 61 -9.99 0.43 14.92
CA GLU A 61 -11.24 0.64 15.65
C GLU A 61 -12.45 0.08 14.90
N SER A 62 -12.51 0.24 13.57
CA SER A 62 -13.60 -0.28 12.72
C SER A 62 -13.53 -1.79 12.47
N GLY A 63 -12.39 -2.44 12.76
CA GLY A 63 -12.16 -3.85 12.44
C GLY A 63 -11.71 -4.11 11.00
N GLU A 64 -11.53 -3.08 10.18
CA GLU A 64 -11.04 -3.18 8.81
C GLU A 64 -9.60 -3.68 8.75
N ALA A 65 -8.73 -3.27 9.71
CA ALA A 65 -7.35 -3.73 9.77
C ALA A 65 -7.27 -5.25 9.89
N GLN A 66 -8.06 -5.84 10.79
CA GLN A 66 -8.12 -7.30 10.93
C GLN A 66 -8.73 -7.98 9.69
N ALA A 67 -9.76 -7.37 9.08
CA ALA A 67 -10.37 -7.92 7.86
C ALA A 67 -9.39 -7.94 6.68
N VAL A 68 -8.55 -6.91 6.55
CA VAL A 68 -7.47 -6.85 5.55
C VAL A 68 -6.43 -7.94 5.81
N LEU A 69 -5.98 -8.10 7.06
CA LEU A 69 -5.04 -9.17 7.43
C LEU A 69 -5.63 -10.55 7.16
N ASP A 70 -6.88 -10.81 7.54
CA ASP A 70 -7.58 -12.07 7.27
C ASP A 70 -7.65 -12.36 5.75
N ALA A 71 -7.89 -11.35 4.92
CA ALA A 71 -7.93 -11.49 3.47
C ALA A 71 -6.54 -11.84 2.91
N ILE A 72 -5.49 -11.14 3.36
CA ILE A 72 -4.10 -11.40 2.97
C ILE A 72 -3.67 -12.83 3.36
N ASP A 73 -3.97 -13.26 4.58
CA ASP A 73 -3.62 -14.59 5.09
C ASP A 73 -4.31 -15.71 4.31
N LYS A 74 -5.50 -15.45 3.77
CA LYS A 74 -6.20 -16.38 2.85
C LYS A 74 -5.58 -16.44 1.45
N GLY A 75 -4.61 -15.58 1.14
CA GLY A 75 -4.04 -15.45 -0.19
C GLY A 75 -4.86 -14.59 -1.15
N THR A 76 -5.87 -13.87 -0.66
CA THR A 76 -6.64 -12.93 -1.48
C THR A 76 -5.73 -11.85 -2.08
N PRO A 77 -5.73 -11.61 -3.40
CA PRO A 77 -4.93 -10.56 -4.01
C PRO A 77 -5.21 -9.20 -3.37
N PHE A 78 -4.14 -8.51 -2.98
CA PHE A 78 -4.20 -7.23 -2.29
C PHE A 78 -3.35 -6.19 -3.01
N LEU A 79 -3.85 -4.96 -3.13
CA LEU A 79 -3.12 -3.80 -3.67
C LEU A 79 -3.26 -2.59 -2.76
N GLY A 80 -2.14 -2.19 -2.12
CA GLY A 80 -2.02 -0.92 -1.42
C GLY A 80 -1.64 0.23 -2.36
N ILE A 81 -2.33 1.38 -2.28
CA ILE A 81 -2.04 2.56 -3.11
C ILE A 81 -1.68 3.74 -2.22
N CYS A 82 -0.50 4.34 -2.43
CA CYS A 82 0.04 5.48 -1.70
C CYS A 82 0.13 5.18 -0.19
N LEU A 83 -0.71 5.78 0.65
CA LEU A 83 -0.76 5.46 2.08
C LEU A 83 -1.08 3.97 2.32
N GLY A 84 -1.94 3.36 1.50
CA GLY A 84 -2.26 1.93 1.59
C GLY A 84 -1.05 1.01 1.36
N LEU A 85 -0.08 1.42 0.53
CA LEU A 85 1.23 0.76 0.46
C LEU A 85 1.98 0.89 1.78
N GLN A 86 2.04 2.11 2.35
CA GLN A 86 2.82 2.40 3.56
C GLN A 86 2.28 1.62 4.75
N LEU A 87 0.97 1.49 4.88
CA LEU A 87 0.31 0.74 5.95
C LEU A 87 0.66 -0.75 5.97
N LEU A 88 1.13 -1.33 4.86
CA LEU A 88 1.61 -2.73 4.82
C LEU A 88 2.87 -2.95 5.67
N PHE A 89 3.65 -1.89 5.89
CA PHE A 89 4.93 -1.98 6.62
C PHE A 89 4.73 -2.07 8.13
N GLU A 90 5.82 -2.42 8.82
CA GLU A 90 5.80 -2.61 10.28
C GLU A 90 5.53 -1.32 11.03
N ARG A 91 5.99 -0.15 10.48
CA ARG A 91 5.84 1.13 11.18
C ARG A 91 5.87 2.33 10.25
N GLY A 92 5.23 3.41 10.73
CA GLY A 92 5.31 4.74 10.12
C GLY A 92 5.36 5.85 11.17
N ASP A 93 5.93 7.00 10.80
CA ASP A 93 6.09 8.14 11.71
C ASP A 93 5.16 9.32 11.41
N GLU A 94 4.27 9.17 10.42
CA GLU A 94 3.34 10.24 10.05
C GLU A 94 2.18 10.37 11.04
N GLY A 95 2.06 11.56 11.63
CA GLY A 95 0.91 11.91 12.47
C GLY A 95 0.89 11.22 13.83
N VAL A 96 2.01 10.64 14.28
CA VAL A 96 2.10 10.01 15.61
C VAL A 96 1.85 11.07 16.69
N PRO A 97 0.79 10.93 17.55
CA PRO A 97 0.50 11.92 18.56
C PRO A 97 1.64 12.00 19.60
N GLU A 98 2.01 13.21 19.99
CA GLU A 98 3.09 13.43 21.00
C GLU A 98 2.68 12.93 22.38
N ASP A 99 1.39 13.01 22.72
CA ASP A 99 0.82 12.66 24.02
C ASP A 99 0.23 11.23 24.07
N ALA A 100 0.24 10.48 22.96
CA ALA A 100 -0.23 9.11 22.98
C ALA A 100 0.64 8.25 23.90
N PRO A 101 0.05 7.34 24.70
CA PRO A 101 0.82 6.33 25.40
C PRO A 101 1.70 5.55 24.44
N ALA A 102 3.01 5.47 24.73
CA ALA A 102 3.94 4.72 23.90
C ALA A 102 4.41 3.48 24.65
N ALA A 103 4.34 2.33 24.00
CA ALA A 103 4.93 1.10 24.52
C ALA A 103 6.46 1.14 24.36
N LEU A 104 7.18 0.52 25.30
CA LEU A 104 8.58 0.18 25.07
C LEU A 104 8.60 -1.09 24.22
N ALA A 105 8.98 -0.96 22.98
CA ALA A 105 9.11 -2.12 22.10
C ALA A 105 10.36 -2.93 22.48
N GLU A 106 10.23 -4.24 22.63
CA GLU A 106 11.35 -5.15 22.88
C GLU A 106 12.29 -5.22 21.68
N ASP A 107 11.77 -4.98 20.50
CA ASP A 107 12.52 -4.86 19.26
C ASP A 107 12.31 -3.49 18.60
N ALA A 108 13.20 -3.12 17.70
CA ALA A 108 13.17 -1.82 17.02
C ALA A 108 11.99 -1.66 16.06
N MET A 109 11.26 -2.73 15.75
CA MET A 109 10.15 -2.75 14.80
C MET A 109 8.78 -2.80 15.48
N GLY A 110 8.73 -3.06 16.80
CA GLY A 110 7.47 -3.19 17.54
C GLY A 110 6.64 -4.41 17.08
N SER A 111 7.31 -5.52 16.71
CA SER A 111 6.66 -6.68 16.10
C SER A 111 5.66 -7.39 17.01
N ASN A 112 5.74 -7.20 18.32
CA ASN A 112 4.81 -7.71 19.31
C ASN A 112 3.60 -6.79 19.58
N LEU A 113 3.52 -5.63 18.91
CA LEU A 113 2.43 -4.67 19.08
C LEU A 113 1.33 -4.90 18.04
N ALA A 114 0.09 -4.56 18.42
CA ALA A 114 -1.04 -4.55 17.50
C ALA A 114 -0.97 -3.34 16.54
N PRO A 115 -1.64 -3.39 15.37
CA PRO A 115 -1.78 -2.22 14.51
C PRO A 115 -2.30 -1.00 15.28
N ALA A 116 -1.83 0.19 14.91
CA ALA A 116 -2.12 1.48 15.54
C ALA A 116 -1.48 1.74 16.91
N GLU A 117 -0.88 0.76 17.58
CA GLU A 117 -0.15 1.02 18.82
C GLU A 117 1.06 1.92 18.55
N VAL A 118 1.26 2.90 19.45
CA VAL A 118 2.40 3.81 19.41
C VAL A 118 3.54 3.23 20.25
N PHE A 119 4.76 3.31 19.73
CA PHE A 119 5.95 2.88 20.45
C PHE A 119 7.14 3.81 20.22
N GLU A 120 8.13 3.71 21.07
CA GLU A 120 9.36 4.51 20.98
C GLU A 120 10.56 3.60 20.74
N THR A 121 11.42 4.06 19.85
CA THR A 121 12.80 3.60 19.73
C THR A 121 13.71 4.67 20.33
N SER A 122 15.02 4.39 20.43
CA SER A 122 16.00 5.33 20.99
C SER A 122 16.02 6.72 20.33
N SER A 123 15.46 6.86 19.16
CA SER A 123 15.58 8.08 18.35
C SER A 123 14.24 8.66 17.88
N LYS A 124 13.12 7.90 17.97
CA LYS A 124 11.89 8.31 17.31
C LYS A 124 10.65 7.58 17.82
N ARG A 125 9.51 8.26 17.73
CA ARG A 125 8.19 7.66 17.94
C ARG A 125 7.63 7.11 16.63
N TRP A 126 6.96 5.98 16.73
CA TRP A 126 6.40 5.25 15.62
C TRP A 126 4.99 4.76 15.92
N THR A 127 4.21 4.57 14.88
CA THR A 127 2.95 3.82 14.93
C THR A 127 3.14 2.48 14.26
N ARG A 128 2.67 1.40 14.90
CA ARG A 128 2.62 0.06 14.30
C ARG A 128 1.66 0.04 13.13
N GLY A 129 2.15 -0.43 11.95
CA GLY A 129 1.34 -0.68 10.77
C GLY A 129 0.73 -2.09 10.78
N LEU A 130 0.30 -2.56 9.61
CA LEU A 130 -0.22 -3.92 9.43
C LEU A 130 0.86 -5.01 9.62
N GLY A 131 2.13 -4.66 9.42
CA GLY A 131 3.26 -5.57 9.63
C GLY A 131 3.33 -6.72 8.63
N VAL A 132 2.68 -6.59 7.49
CA VAL A 132 2.74 -7.58 6.40
C VAL A 132 4.12 -7.58 5.76
N LEU A 133 4.75 -6.41 5.61
CA LEU A 133 6.09 -6.23 5.04
C LEU A 133 7.03 -5.64 6.07
N SER A 134 8.27 -6.14 6.10
CA SER A 134 9.31 -5.61 6.99
C SER A 134 9.83 -4.26 6.50
N GLY A 135 10.08 -3.35 7.44
CA GLY A 135 10.62 -2.04 7.19
C GLY A 135 9.75 -0.91 7.72
N SER A 136 10.13 0.31 7.39
CA SER A 136 9.51 1.52 7.91
C SER A 136 9.12 2.50 6.80
N CYS A 137 8.25 3.45 7.17
CA CYS A 137 7.88 4.58 6.33
C CYS A 137 8.17 5.87 7.07
N SER A 138 8.91 6.79 6.45
CA SER A 138 9.27 8.05 7.05
C SER A 138 9.15 9.23 6.10
N ARG A 139 9.18 10.42 6.67
CA ARG A 139 9.08 11.66 5.91
C ARG A 139 10.24 11.82 4.94
N LEU A 140 9.93 12.27 3.72
CA LEU A 140 10.93 12.73 2.77
C LEU A 140 11.51 14.06 3.26
N GLU A 141 12.84 14.14 3.30
CA GLU A 141 13.54 15.35 3.72
C GLU A 141 14.37 15.92 2.57
N SER A 142 14.37 17.24 2.43
CA SER A 142 15.24 17.92 1.48
C SER A 142 15.37 19.41 1.81
N THR A 143 16.56 19.92 1.59
CA THR A 143 16.83 21.37 1.59
C THR A 143 16.74 22.01 0.20
N ARG A 144 16.60 21.19 -0.87
CA ARG A 144 16.62 21.62 -2.27
C ARG A 144 15.28 21.46 -2.96
N LEU A 145 14.58 20.38 -2.67
CA LEU A 145 13.29 20.07 -3.30
C LEU A 145 12.15 20.30 -2.30
N LYS A 146 10.99 20.69 -2.82
CA LYS A 146 9.80 20.85 -2.00
C LYS A 146 9.25 19.49 -1.59
N VAL A 147 8.83 19.34 -0.34
CA VAL A 147 8.01 18.24 0.14
C VAL A 147 6.62 18.80 0.42
N PRO A 148 5.55 18.21 -0.12
CA PRO A 148 5.42 16.87 -0.72
C PRO A 148 6.04 16.72 -2.12
N HIS A 149 6.41 15.47 -2.45
CA HIS A 149 6.68 15.02 -3.81
C HIS A 149 5.36 15.03 -4.59
N VAL A 150 5.20 15.97 -5.52
CA VAL A 150 4.01 16.09 -6.39
C VAL A 150 4.47 16.21 -7.83
N GLY A 151 4.16 15.21 -8.64
CA GLY A 151 4.55 15.22 -10.05
C GLY A 151 4.62 13.85 -10.69
N TRP A 152 5.20 13.84 -11.90
CA TRP A 152 5.43 12.66 -12.70
C TRP A 152 6.90 12.29 -12.61
N ASP A 153 7.19 11.10 -12.09
CA ASP A 153 8.55 10.58 -11.97
C ASP A 153 8.68 9.17 -12.50
N GLN A 154 9.90 8.83 -12.89
CA GLN A 154 10.25 7.55 -13.50
C GLN A 154 10.25 6.42 -12.48
N VAL A 155 9.73 5.27 -12.90
CA VAL A 155 9.73 4.02 -12.13
C VAL A 155 10.74 3.06 -12.74
N HIS A 156 11.72 2.63 -11.92
CA HIS A 156 12.82 1.76 -12.31
C HIS A 156 12.64 0.38 -11.70
N LEU A 157 12.55 -0.63 -12.56
CA LEU A 157 12.30 -2.01 -12.15
C LEU A 157 13.56 -2.65 -11.54
N THR A 158 13.36 -3.37 -10.44
CA THR A 158 14.36 -4.33 -9.92
C THR A 158 14.30 -5.65 -10.72
N ASP A 159 15.21 -6.58 -10.42
CA ASP A 159 15.11 -7.93 -10.99
C ASP A 159 13.82 -8.63 -10.54
N SER A 160 13.42 -8.48 -9.27
CA SER A 160 12.12 -8.95 -8.75
C SER A 160 10.94 -8.29 -9.48
N GLY A 161 11.07 -7.00 -9.79
CA GLY A 161 10.04 -6.24 -10.52
C GLY A 161 9.84 -6.72 -11.96
N ARG A 162 10.89 -7.16 -12.64
CA ARG A 162 10.79 -7.72 -14.00
C ARG A 162 10.02 -9.04 -14.03
N ALA A 163 9.98 -9.77 -12.92
CA ALA A 163 9.21 -11.00 -12.75
C ALA A 163 7.84 -10.77 -12.10
N CYS A 164 7.52 -9.54 -11.69
CA CYS A 164 6.30 -9.21 -10.98
C CYS A 164 5.09 -9.13 -11.92
N GLU A 165 4.07 -9.95 -11.67
CA GLU A 165 2.83 -9.97 -12.46
C GLU A 165 2.09 -8.62 -12.49
N LEU A 166 2.16 -7.84 -11.41
CA LEU A 166 1.57 -6.49 -11.37
C LEU A 166 2.24 -5.56 -12.40
N LEU A 167 3.55 -5.75 -12.63
CA LEU A 167 4.37 -4.94 -13.54
C LEU A 167 4.56 -5.58 -14.92
N ARG A 168 3.77 -6.59 -15.27
CA ARG A 168 3.82 -7.22 -16.60
C ARG A 168 3.66 -6.17 -17.69
N ASP A 169 4.56 -6.18 -18.66
CA ASP A 169 4.63 -5.24 -19.81
C ASP A 169 4.80 -3.76 -19.39
N PHE A 170 5.23 -3.49 -18.14
CA PHE A 170 5.51 -2.14 -17.70
C PHE A 170 6.86 -1.67 -18.27
N PRO A 171 6.91 -0.54 -19.00
CA PRO A 171 8.14 -0.06 -19.60
C PRO A 171 9.10 0.50 -18.53
N GLU A 172 10.38 0.10 -18.59
CA GLU A 172 11.44 0.67 -17.77
C GLU A 172 11.49 2.19 -17.89
N GLY A 173 11.55 2.88 -16.75
CA GLY A 173 11.61 4.34 -16.72
C GLY A 173 10.31 5.05 -17.11
N ALA A 174 9.17 4.34 -17.15
CA ALA A 174 7.89 5.00 -17.41
C ALA A 174 7.51 5.94 -16.27
N ASN A 175 6.93 7.09 -16.62
CA ASN A 175 6.47 8.09 -15.65
C ASN A 175 5.14 7.69 -15.03
N MET A 176 5.06 7.81 -13.69
CA MET A 176 3.85 7.65 -12.90
C MET A 176 3.60 8.90 -12.06
N TYR A 177 2.36 9.13 -11.63
CA TYR A 177 1.98 10.30 -10.85
C TYR A 177 2.09 10.04 -9.35
N PHE A 178 2.93 10.84 -8.68
CA PHE A 178 3.16 10.81 -7.25
C PHE A 178 2.54 12.03 -6.56
N THR A 179 2.07 11.85 -5.33
CA THR A 179 1.66 12.94 -4.43
C THR A 179 1.71 12.46 -2.99
N HIS A 180 2.87 12.62 -2.32
CA HIS A 180 3.09 12.13 -0.96
C HIS A 180 4.25 12.88 -0.28
N SER A 181 4.24 12.91 1.06
CA SER A 181 5.33 13.47 1.88
C SER A 181 6.17 12.38 2.55
N TYR A 182 5.63 11.17 2.65
CA TYR A 182 6.25 10.02 3.31
C TYR A 182 6.47 8.89 2.32
N ALA A 183 7.50 8.11 2.52
CA ALA A 183 7.86 7.00 1.64
C ALA A 183 8.50 5.86 2.42
N VAL A 184 8.49 4.69 1.82
CA VAL A 184 9.18 3.50 2.33
C VAL A 184 10.69 3.78 2.47
N ASP A 185 11.27 3.35 3.57
CA ASP A 185 12.68 3.51 3.88
C ASP A 185 13.56 2.40 3.29
N ALA A 186 14.87 2.59 3.40
CA ALA A 186 15.85 1.64 2.85
C ALA A 186 15.97 0.34 3.67
N ASP A 187 15.31 0.26 4.84
CA ASP A 187 15.24 -0.94 5.69
C ASP A 187 14.19 -1.98 5.20
N ALA A 188 13.44 -1.66 4.14
CA ALA A 188 12.55 -2.61 3.51
C ALA A 188 13.32 -3.82 2.95
N CYS A 189 12.72 -5.01 3.07
CA CYS A 189 13.31 -6.24 2.52
C CYS A 189 13.49 -6.13 1.00
N ALA A 190 14.73 -6.21 0.52
CA ALA A 190 15.07 -6.04 -0.89
C ALA A 190 14.35 -7.04 -1.82
N ALA A 191 14.03 -8.25 -1.32
CA ALA A 191 13.31 -9.26 -2.10
C ALA A 191 11.87 -8.85 -2.41
N ASP A 192 11.27 -8.00 -1.57
CA ASP A 192 9.90 -7.51 -1.74
C ASP A 192 9.83 -6.23 -2.59
N VAL A 193 10.97 -5.60 -2.87
CA VAL A 193 11.01 -4.35 -3.65
C VAL A 193 11.01 -4.66 -5.14
N ALA A 194 9.91 -4.33 -5.81
CA ALA A 194 9.74 -4.54 -7.26
C ALA A 194 10.19 -3.32 -8.09
N ALA A 195 10.11 -2.10 -7.58
CA ALA A 195 10.62 -0.93 -8.28
C ALA A 195 11.02 0.19 -7.32
N HIS A 196 11.92 1.03 -7.80
CA HIS A 196 12.35 2.27 -7.16
C HIS A 196 11.99 3.49 -8.00
N THR A 197 11.89 4.63 -7.33
CA THR A 197 11.93 5.96 -7.95
C THR A 197 12.90 6.84 -7.17
N HIS A 198 13.21 8.03 -7.71
CA HIS A 198 14.10 8.99 -7.06
C HIS A 198 13.42 10.35 -6.98
N TYR A 199 13.41 10.94 -5.78
CA TYR A 199 13.03 12.34 -5.58
C TYR A 199 14.07 13.05 -4.70
N THR A 200 13.88 13.08 -3.39
CA THR A 200 14.92 13.58 -2.46
C THR A 200 15.97 12.51 -2.17
N ARG A 201 15.57 11.28 -2.23
CA ARG A 201 16.36 10.03 -2.12
C ARG A 201 15.78 8.98 -3.05
N SER A 202 16.50 7.91 -3.30
CA SER A 202 15.89 6.72 -3.89
C SER A 202 15.04 6.01 -2.84
N PHE A 203 13.84 5.56 -3.22
CA PHE A 203 12.96 4.81 -2.33
C PHE A 203 12.15 3.76 -3.09
N PRO A 204 11.74 2.65 -2.43
CA PRO A 204 10.83 1.68 -2.99
C PRO A 204 9.49 2.34 -3.39
N CYS A 205 9.10 2.22 -4.64
CA CYS A 205 7.84 2.77 -5.12
C CYS A 205 6.84 1.70 -5.57
N VAL A 206 7.32 0.44 -5.74
CA VAL A 206 6.46 -0.74 -5.90
C VAL A 206 7.03 -1.86 -5.05
N VAL A 207 6.16 -2.55 -4.32
CA VAL A 207 6.48 -3.75 -3.56
C VAL A 207 5.60 -4.90 -3.99
N ALA A 208 6.13 -6.14 -3.87
CA ALA A 208 5.39 -7.36 -4.17
C ALA A 208 5.89 -8.52 -3.30
N ARG A 209 4.96 -9.22 -2.62
CA ARG A 209 5.20 -10.46 -1.87
C ARG A 209 4.01 -11.40 -2.08
N GLY A 210 4.20 -12.46 -2.86
CA GLY A 210 3.08 -13.34 -3.21
C GLY A 210 1.95 -12.56 -3.90
N ASN A 211 0.74 -12.62 -3.35
CA ASN A 211 -0.42 -11.90 -3.84
C ASN A 211 -0.60 -10.50 -3.22
N VAL A 212 0.37 -10.03 -2.42
CA VAL A 212 0.34 -8.69 -1.82
C VAL A 212 1.21 -7.74 -2.63
N PHE A 213 0.59 -6.68 -3.12
CA PHE A 213 1.22 -5.64 -3.92
C PHE A 213 1.00 -4.26 -3.29
N GLY A 214 1.91 -3.34 -3.58
CA GLY A 214 1.73 -1.95 -3.23
C GLY A 214 2.42 -1.00 -4.19
N CYS A 215 1.85 0.17 -4.45
CA CYS A 215 2.49 1.23 -5.23
C CYS A 215 2.36 2.58 -4.54
N GLN A 216 3.46 3.36 -4.50
CA GLN A 216 3.50 4.70 -3.89
C GLN A 216 2.85 5.75 -4.79
N PHE A 217 2.90 5.57 -6.09
CA PHE A 217 2.19 6.40 -7.06
C PHE A 217 0.69 6.04 -7.10
N HIS A 218 -0.08 6.90 -7.76
CA HIS A 218 -1.51 6.72 -7.98
C HIS A 218 -1.78 6.15 -9.38
N PRO A 219 -1.99 4.82 -9.54
CA PRO A 219 -2.27 4.24 -10.85
C PRO A 219 -3.55 4.81 -11.47
N GLU A 220 -4.57 5.12 -10.66
CA GLU A 220 -5.83 5.71 -11.10
C GLU A 220 -5.69 7.14 -11.66
N LYS A 221 -4.51 7.78 -11.44
CA LYS A 221 -4.16 9.12 -11.94
C LYS A 221 -3.00 9.09 -12.95
N SER A 222 -2.47 7.91 -13.26
CA SER A 222 -1.26 7.74 -14.07
C SER A 222 -1.55 7.39 -15.54
N SER A 223 -2.64 7.93 -16.10
CA SER A 223 -3.01 7.79 -17.52
C SER A 223 -3.10 6.32 -17.96
N SER A 224 -2.63 6.01 -19.18
CA SER A 224 -2.68 4.63 -19.73
C SER A 224 -1.82 3.65 -18.96
N ARG A 225 -0.62 4.06 -18.51
CA ARG A 225 0.30 3.19 -17.76
C ARG A 225 -0.27 2.79 -16.42
N GLY A 226 -0.94 3.72 -15.74
CA GLY A 226 -1.65 3.39 -14.50
C GLY A 226 -2.83 2.44 -14.72
N LEU A 227 -3.56 2.62 -15.84
CA LEU A 227 -4.62 1.69 -16.20
C LEU A 227 -4.08 0.28 -16.51
N ASP A 228 -2.90 0.15 -17.10
CA ASP A 228 -2.27 -1.15 -17.36
C ASP A 228 -1.91 -1.87 -16.04
N ILE A 229 -1.41 -1.16 -15.02
CA ILE A 229 -1.22 -1.70 -13.66
C ILE A 229 -2.55 -2.24 -13.09
N LEU A 230 -3.63 -1.45 -13.18
CA LEU A 230 -4.94 -1.88 -12.69
C LEU A 230 -5.49 -3.10 -13.47
N LYS A 231 -5.26 -3.18 -14.78
CA LYS A 231 -5.62 -4.37 -15.59
C LYS A 231 -4.83 -5.61 -15.16
N ASN A 232 -3.53 -5.47 -14.89
CA ASN A 232 -2.72 -6.57 -14.40
C ASN A 232 -3.23 -7.07 -13.05
N PHE A 233 -3.57 -6.16 -12.13
CA PHE A 233 -4.16 -6.52 -10.83
C PHE A 233 -5.52 -7.26 -11.00
N VAL A 234 -6.39 -6.77 -11.87
CA VAL A 234 -7.67 -7.44 -12.18
C VAL A 234 -7.44 -8.84 -12.78
N ALA A 235 -6.41 -9.00 -13.62
CA ALA A 235 -6.05 -10.30 -14.20
C ALA A 235 -5.55 -11.29 -13.13
N ILE A 236 -4.74 -10.82 -12.16
CA ILE A 236 -4.29 -11.60 -11.00
C ILE A 236 -5.51 -12.07 -10.18
N ALA A 237 -6.42 -11.14 -9.83
CA ALA A 237 -7.64 -11.47 -9.10
C ALA A 237 -8.52 -12.51 -9.82
N ALA A 238 -8.64 -12.40 -11.15
CA ALA A 238 -9.40 -13.35 -11.95
C ALA A 238 -8.74 -14.74 -12.06
N ALA A 239 -7.42 -14.83 -11.97
CA ALA A 239 -6.67 -16.08 -11.99
C ALA A 239 -6.83 -16.85 -10.66
N GLU A 240 -6.70 -16.16 -9.51
CA GLU A 240 -6.90 -16.74 -8.18
C GLU A 240 -8.31 -17.30 -8.00
N GLN A 241 -9.32 -16.61 -8.50
CA GLN A 241 -10.72 -17.09 -8.50
C GLN A 241 -10.89 -18.44 -9.19
N LYS A 242 -10.05 -18.75 -10.19
CA LYS A 242 -10.10 -20.04 -10.91
C LYS A 242 -9.30 -21.11 -10.17
N GLY A 243 -8.17 -20.77 -9.56
CA GLY A 243 -7.30 -21.70 -8.86
C GLY A 243 -7.89 -22.19 -7.52
N GLY A 244 -8.57 -21.33 -6.79
CA GLY A 244 -9.17 -21.65 -5.48
C GLY A 244 -10.48 -22.48 -5.55
N ARG A 245 -10.97 -22.81 -6.73
CA ARG A 245 -12.19 -23.62 -6.95
C ARG A 245 -11.92 -24.99 -7.59
N ALA A 246 -10.66 -25.38 -7.74
CA ALA A 246 -10.24 -26.68 -8.28
C ALA A 246 -9.97 -27.73 -7.21
#